data_c48859c009128602990ca511e795b2e7
#
_entry.id   c48859c009128602990ca511e795b2e7
#
_cell.length_a   1.000
_cell.length_b   1.000
_cell.length_c   1.000
_cell.angle_alpha   90.00
_cell.angle_beta   90.00
_cell.angle_gamma   90.00
#
_symmetry.space_group_name_H-M   'P 1'
#
loop_
_entity.id
_entity.type
_entity.pdbx_description
1 polymer ?
#
loop_
_entity_poly.entity_id
_entity_poly.type
_entity_poly.pdbx_seq_one_letter_code
_entity_poly.pdbx_strand_id
1 'polypeptide(L)'
;MYSKIGQDGKGYNLEEGLKMARILNDKGIDAIDVSSAAYDTFNYWLEPTTFTPGWRKYLACEVKKVVDIPVIAANLIRSPKQAELQLEEGCQDFISLGRPLIADPYWPKKVKNGNENLVKRCVCCLYCFESMMNGAYKYTHG
;
A
#
# COMPACT_ATOMS: atom_id res chain seq x y z
N MET A 1 13.20 -1.26 -8.25
CA MET A 1 13.77 -0.99 -9.59
C MET A 1 12.68 -1.16 -10.64
N TYR A 2 11.80 -0.18 -10.76
CA TYR A 2 10.78 -0.11 -11.82
C TYR A 2 10.92 1.24 -12.53
N SER A 3 11.96 1.33 -13.35
CA SER A 3 12.29 2.53 -14.13
C SER A 3 11.47 2.66 -15.42
N LYS A 4 10.47 1.80 -15.63
CA LYS A 4 9.55 1.88 -16.76
C LYS A 4 8.14 1.69 -16.23
N ILE A 5 7.54 2.77 -15.78
CA ILE A 5 6.13 2.82 -15.45
C ILE A 5 5.42 3.20 -16.75
N GLY A 6 4.60 2.26 -17.24
CA GLY A 6 3.91 2.35 -18.52
C GLY A 6 4.61 1.60 -19.65
N GLN A 7 3.83 0.95 -20.52
CA GLN A 7 4.34 0.21 -21.69
C GLN A 7 5.09 1.12 -22.67
N ASP A 8 4.77 2.43 -22.67
CA ASP A 8 5.35 3.43 -23.56
C ASP A 8 6.59 4.13 -22.99
N GLY A 9 7.06 3.74 -21.81
CA GLY A 9 8.12 4.48 -21.11
C GLY A 9 7.69 5.89 -20.64
N LYS A 10 6.39 6.20 -20.71
CA LYS A 10 5.78 7.42 -20.19
C LYS A 10 5.41 7.20 -18.72
N GLY A 11 5.92 8.03 -17.86
CA GLY A 11 5.72 7.95 -16.42
C GLY A 11 6.99 8.45 -15.73
N TYR A 12 6.92 8.64 -14.44
CA TYR A 12 8.06 9.07 -13.66
C TYR A 12 8.67 7.88 -12.91
N ASN A 13 9.98 7.94 -12.77
CA ASN A 13 10.76 6.98 -11.99
C ASN A 13 10.85 7.42 -10.52
N LEU A 14 11.56 6.63 -9.69
CA LEU A 14 11.72 6.94 -8.27
C LEU A 14 12.40 8.31 -8.06
N GLU A 15 13.44 8.64 -8.81
CA GLU A 15 14.16 9.90 -8.67
C GLU A 15 13.25 11.13 -8.92
N GLU A 16 12.43 11.04 -9.95
CA GLU A 16 11.44 12.08 -10.27
C GLU A 16 10.35 12.14 -9.19
N GLY A 17 9.90 10.99 -8.69
CA GLY A 17 8.97 10.91 -7.57
C GLY A 17 9.53 11.57 -6.30
N LEU A 18 10.81 11.37 -5.99
CA LEU A 18 11.47 12.03 -4.85
C LEU A 18 11.59 13.54 -5.03
N LYS A 19 11.85 14.02 -6.26
CA LYS A 19 11.84 15.48 -6.57
C LYS A 19 10.44 16.07 -6.32
N MET A 20 9.39 15.38 -6.77
CA MET A 20 8.00 15.81 -6.52
C MET A 20 7.68 15.81 -5.03
N ALA A 21 8.07 14.78 -4.29
CA ALA A 21 7.84 14.70 -2.85
C ALA A 21 8.47 15.90 -2.10
N ARG A 22 9.71 16.28 -2.44
CA ARG A 22 10.37 17.48 -1.87
C ARG A 22 9.59 18.75 -2.19
N ILE A 23 9.19 18.95 -3.44
CA ILE A 23 8.43 20.14 -3.85
C ILE A 23 7.10 20.23 -3.06
N LEU A 24 6.40 19.11 -2.89
CA LEU A 24 5.16 19.07 -2.13
C LEU A 24 5.38 19.36 -0.64
N ASN A 25 6.43 18.79 -0.05
CA ASN A 25 6.85 19.07 1.32
C ASN A 25 7.12 20.55 1.52
N ASP A 26 7.90 21.16 0.63
CA ASP A 26 8.24 22.60 0.67
C ASP A 26 7.02 23.51 0.47
N LYS A 27 5.96 23.01 -0.16
CA LYS A 27 4.67 23.71 -0.32
C LYS A 27 3.73 23.55 0.87
N GLY A 28 4.12 22.79 1.89
CA GLY A 28 3.40 22.68 3.16
C GLY A 28 2.20 21.76 3.13
N ILE A 29 2.27 20.64 2.40
CA ILE A 29 1.26 19.57 2.58
C ILE A 29 1.45 18.87 3.93
N ASP A 30 0.38 18.33 4.50
CA ASP A 30 0.39 17.76 5.84
C ASP A 30 0.89 16.31 5.91
N ALA A 31 0.76 15.55 4.83
CA ALA A 31 1.21 14.17 4.73
C ALA A 31 1.31 13.74 3.26
N ILE A 32 2.04 12.63 3.00
CA ILE A 32 2.17 12.08 1.66
C ILE A 32 1.85 10.57 1.67
N ASP A 33 0.93 10.13 0.80
CA ASP A 33 0.63 8.71 0.60
C ASP A 33 1.44 8.18 -0.60
N VAL A 34 2.32 7.24 -0.32
CA VAL A 34 3.24 6.66 -1.30
C VAL A 34 2.59 5.47 -1.97
N SER A 35 2.24 5.64 -3.23
CA SER A 35 1.73 4.59 -4.10
C SER A 35 2.64 4.39 -5.31
N SER A 36 2.45 3.31 -6.04
CA SER A 36 3.19 3.03 -7.27
C SER A 36 2.38 2.16 -8.21
N ALA A 37 2.82 2.09 -9.47
CA ALA A 37 2.16 1.44 -10.58
C ALA A 37 0.93 2.21 -11.11
N ALA A 38 0.46 1.79 -12.27
CA ALA A 38 -0.68 2.36 -12.96
C ALA A 38 -1.45 1.25 -13.68
N TYR A 39 -2.49 1.59 -14.41
CA TYR A 39 -3.30 0.64 -15.20
C TYR A 39 -2.46 -0.20 -16.17
N ASP A 40 -1.44 0.40 -16.79
CA ASP A 40 -0.55 -0.27 -17.74
C ASP A 40 0.37 -1.30 -17.08
N THR A 41 0.52 -1.22 -15.76
CA THR A 41 1.33 -2.12 -14.95
C THR A 41 0.48 -2.82 -13.90
N PHE A 42 -0.67 -3.33 -14.33
CA PHE A 42 -1.74 -3.86 -13.51
C PHE A 42 -1.30 -4.86 -12.43
N ASN A 43 -0.41 -5.81 -12.78
CA ASN A 43 0.11 -6.81 -11.85
C ASN A 43 0.90 -6.21 -10.67
N TYR A 44 1.43 -5.00 -10.84
CA TYR A 44 2.14 -4.27 -9.80
C TYR A 44 1.21 -3.32 -9.05
N TRP A 45 0.09 -2.94 -9.63
CA TRP A 45 -0.92 -2.11 -8.98
C TRP A 45 -1.78 -2.92 -8.01
N LEU A 46 -2.21 -4.12 -8.44
CA LEU A 46 -3.01 -5.06 -7.65
C LEU A 46 -2.26 -6.37 -7.48
N GLU A 47 -1.37 -6.39 -6.51
CA GLU A 47 -0.50 -7.54 -6.27
C GLU A 47 -1.30 -8.79 -5.89
N PRO A 48 -1.15 -9.88 -6.66
CA PRO A 48 -1.69 -11.18 -6.28
C PRO A 48 -0.86 -11.85 -5.17
N THR A 49 -1.27 -13.05 -4.80
CA THR A 49 -0.65 -13.84 -3.73
C THR A 49 0.84 -14.15 -3.94
N THR A 50 1.31 -14.12 -5.19
CA THR A 50 2.71 -14.39 -5.55
C THR A 50 3.70 -13.32 -5.12
N PHE A 51 3.23 -12.11 -4.82
CA PHE A 51 4.10 -11.04 -4.36
C PHE A 51 4.41 -11.17 -2.86
N THR A 52 5.66 -10.93 -2.49
CA THR A 52 6.08 -10.90 -1.10
C THR A 52 5.43 -9.71 -0.36
N PRO A 53 4.84 -9.92 0.83
CA PRO A 53 4.32 -8.83 1.64
C PRO A 53 5.39 -7.76 1.91
N GLY A 54 5.05 -6.48 1.70
CA GLY A 54 5.99 -5.38 1.90
C GLY A 54 7.06 -5.20 0.80
N TRP A 55 6.95 -5.89 -0.34
CA TRP A 55 7.98 -5.90 -1.40
C TRP A 55 8.36 -4.51 -1.92
N ARG A 56 7.48 -3.54 -1.86
CA ARG A 56 7.74 -2.16 -2.30
C ARG A 56 7.84 -1.14 -1.17
N LYS A 57 8.00 -1.58 0.10
CA LYS A 57 8.18 -0.66 1.23
C LYS A 57 9.36 0.30 1.04
N TYR A 58 10.38 -0.11 0.26
CA TYR A 58 11.53 0.72 -0.05
C TYR A 58 11.15 2.08 -0.66
N LEU A 59 10.02 2.18 -1.39
CA LEU A 59 9.55 3.45 -1.94
C LEU A 59 9.19 4.45 -0.83
N ALA A 60 8.48 3.99 0.20
CA ALA A 60 8.17 4.80 1.37
C ALA A 60 9.45 5.18 2.13
N CYS A 61 10.39 4.22 2.30
CA CYS A 61 11.68 4.49 2.92
C CYS A 61 12.46 5.60 2.20
N GLU A 62 12.51 5.57 0.87
CA GLU A 62 13.20 6.61 0.10
C GLU A 62 12.50 7.96 0.18
N VAL A 63 11.16 7.99 0.16
CA VAL A 63 10.39 9.22 0.38
C VAL A 63 10.66 9.79 1.78
N LYS A 64 10.62 8.94 2.81
CA LYS A 64 10.86 9.36 4.21
C LYS A 64 12.23 10.02 4.43
N LYS A 65 13.22 9.69 3.62
CA LYS A 65 14.56 10.33 3.69
C LYS A 65 14.58 11.76 3.16
N VAL A 66 13.58 12.17 2.41
CA VAL A 66 13.58 13.46 1.68
C VAL A 66 12.45 14.39 2.07
N VAL A 67 11.58 13.97 2.99
CA VAL A 67 10.50 14.77 3.56
C VAL A 67 10.53 14.69 5.08
N ASP A 68 10.03 15.72 5.76
CA ASP A 68 9.89 15.79 7.23
C ASP A 68 8.43 15.61 7.69
N ILE A 69 7.50 15.52 6.74
CA ILE A 69 6.08 15.27 6.99
C ILE A 69 5.78 13.76 7.12
N PRO A 70 4.62 13.40 7.68
CA PRO A 70 4.17 12.01 7.77
C PRO A 70 4.08 11.31 6.41
N VAL A 71 4.58 10.07 6.35
CA VAL A 71 4.51 9.19 5.18
C VAL A 71 3.53 8.05 5.44
N ILE A 72 2.61 7.85 4.52
CA ILE A 72 1.60 6.78 4.52
C ILE A 72 1.95 5.80 3.41
N ALA A 73 1.79 4.50 3.62
CA ALA A 73 1.97 3.53 2.54
C ALA A 73 1.20 2.21 2.78
N ALA A 74 0.72 1.60 1.70
CA ALA A 74 -0.05 0.36 1.76
C ALA A 74 0.82 -0.91 1.78
N ASN A 75 1.81 -1.03 0.92
CA ASN A 75 2.85 -2.07 0.89
C ASN A 75 2.40 -3.54 1.05
N LEU A 76 1.25 -3.92 0.51
CA LEU A 76 0.72 -5.29 0.57
C LEU A 76 0.72 -5.84 2.00
N ILE A 77 0.03 -5.17 2.91
CA ILE A 77 -0.10 -5.59 4.31
C ILE A 77 -1.00 -6.82 4.40
N ARG A 78 -0.49 -7.90 4.98
CA ARG A 78 -1.22 -9.17 5.16
C ARG A 78 -1.43 -9.57 6.61
N SER A 79 -0.67 -9.01 7.54
CA SER A 79 -0.78 -9.33 8.96
C SER A 79 -0.48 -8.13 9.84
N PRO A 80 -1.01 -8.09 11.08
CA PRO A 80 -0.68 -7.06 12.06
C PRO A 80 0.82 -6.98 12.34
N LYS A 81 1.46 -8.12 12.53
CA LYS A 81 2.91 -8.18 12.77
C LYS A 81 3.73 -7.54 11.64
N GLN A 82 3.32 -7.73 10.38
CA GLN A 82 3.99 -7.07 9.25
C GLN A 82 3.79 -5.55 9.29
N ALA A 83 2.59 -5.09 9.63
CA ALA A 83 2.29 -3.66 9.76
C ALA A 83 3.16 -3.01 10.84
N GLU A 84 3.26 -3.63 12.00
CA GLU A 84 4.06 -3.18 13.13
C GLU A 84 5.54 -3.08 12.76
N LEU A 85 6.11 -4.14 12.19
CA LEU A 85 7.51 -4.16 11.75
C LEU A 85 7.82 -3.03 10.75
N GLN A 86 6.89 -2.72 9.83
CA GLN A 86 7.12 -1.64 8.87
C GLN A 86 7.08 -0.25 9.51
N LEU A 87 6.33 -0.06 10.59
CA LEU A 87 6.36 1.16 11.39
C LEU A 87 7.65 1.26 12.21
N GLU A 88 8.05 0.17 12.87
CA GLU A 88 9.30 0.08 13.65
C GLU A 88 10.55 0.36 12.81
N GLU A 89 10.55 -0.05 11.53
CA GLU A 89 11.63 0.25 10.59
C GLU A 89 11.76 1.75 10.26
N GLY A 90 10.78 2.57 10.61
CA GLY A 90 10.79 4.02 10.40
C GLY A 90 10.68 4.47 8.95
N CYS A 91 10.27 3.58 8.05
CA CYS A 91 10.09 3.91 6.63
C CYS A 91 8.78 4.66 6.33
N GLN A 92 7.82 4.58 7.23
CA GLN A 92 6.52 5.22 7.15
C GLN A 92 5.93 5.44 8.52
N ASP A 93 5.03 6.40 8.65
CA ASP A 93 4.41 6.78 9.92
C ASP A 93 3.02 6.18 10.08
N PHE A 94 2.35 5.86 8.96
CA PHE A 94 1.02 5.27 8.93
C PHE A 94 0.92 4.11 7.93
N ILE A 95 0.10 3.14 8.28
CA ILE A 95 -0.25 2.00 7.42
C ILE A 95 -1.56 2.27 6.70
N SER A 96 -1.55 2.18 5.37
CA SER A 96 -2.76 2.22 4.56
C SER A 96 -3.27 0.78 4.31
N LEU A 97 -4.54 0.53 4.64
CA LEU A 97 -5.18 -0.78 4.52
C LEU A 97 -6.35 -0.73 3.53
N GLY A 98 -6.24 -1.37 2.39
CA GLY A 98 -7.34 -1.57 1.46
C GLY A 98 -7.98 -2.96 1.61
N ARG A 99 -7.49 -3.93 0.85
CA ARG A 99 -8.02 -5.31 0.85
C ARG A 99 -8.09 -6.01 2.22
N PRO A 100 -7.18 -5.76 3.18
CA PRO A 100 -7.34 -6.28 4.55
C PRO A 100 -8.62 -5.83 5.23
N LEU A 101 -9.09 -4.60 5.00
CA LEU A 101 -10.34 -4.10 5.57
C LEU A 101 -11.59 -4.65 4.85
N ILE A 102 -11.45 -5.04 3.57
CA ILE A 102 -12.52 -5.76 2.86
C ILE A 102 -12.67 -7.17 3.46
N ALA A 103 -11.55 -7.84 3.77
CA ALA A 103 -11.57 -9.17 4.38
C ALA A 103 -12.02 -9.14 5.85
N ASP A 104 -11.66 -8.09 6.58
CA ASP A 104 -12.01 -7.90 7.98
C ASP A 104 -12.20 -6.42 8.32
N PRO A 105 -13.44 -5.89 8.28
CA PRO A 105 -13.70 -4.49 8.63
C PRO A 105 -13.31 -4.10 10.07
N TYR A 106 -13.22 -5.10 10.95
CA TYR A 106 -12.83 -4.91 12.35
C TYR A 106 -11.33 -5.11 12.60
N TRP A 107 -10.52 -5.22 11.54
CA TRP A 107 -9.08 -5.47 11.63
C TRP A 107 -8.39 -4.53 12.64
N PRO A 108 -8.50 -3.17 12.56
CA PRO A 108 -7.82 -2.28 13.49
C PRO A 108 -8.31 -2.46 14.94
N LYS A 109 -9.61 -2.68 15.13
CA LYS A 109 -10.19 -2.88 16.47
C LYS A 109 -9.68 -4.17 17.10
N LYS A 110 -9.58 -5.25 16.32
CA LYS A 110 -9.04 -6.53 16.80
C LYS A 110 -7.58 -6.40 17.21
N VAL A 111 -6.76 -5.76 16.37
CA VAL A 111 -5.34 -5.52 16.66
C VAL A 111 -5.18 -4.67 17.92
N LYS A 112 -5.89 -3.54 18.00
CA LYS A 112 -5.86 -2.67 19.19
C LYS A 112 -6.19 -3.39 20.50
N ASN A 113 -7.07 -4.40 20.45
CA ASN A 113 -7.51 -5.17 21.61
C ASN A 113 -6.65 -6.43 21.87
N GLY A 114 -5.54 -6.63 21.17
CA GLY A 114 -4.69 -7.82 21.30
C GLY A 114 -5.29 -9.10 20.72
N ASN A 115 -6.35 -9.01 19.91
CA ASN A 115 -7.06 -10.12 19.30
C ASN A 115 -6.60 -10.40 17.86
N GLU A 116 -5.31 -10.33 17.60
CA GLU A 116 -4.74 -10.50 16.26
C GLU A 116 -5.00 -11.86 15.63
N ASN A 117 -5.12 -12.90 16.47
CA ASN A 117 -5.46 -14.26 16.05
C ASN A 117 -6.87 -14.38 15.47
N LEU A 118 -7.76 -13.42 15.74
CA LEU A 118 -9.12 -13.37 15.21
C LEU A 118 -9.22 -12.56 13.91
N VAL A 119 -8.12 -12.01 13.41
CA VAL A 119 -8.10 -11.24 12.16
C VAL A 119 -8.30 -12.17 10.97
N LYS A 120 -9.31 -11.91 10.17
CA LYS A 120 -9.53 -12.57 8.87
C LYS A 120 -8.53 -11.99 7.86
N ARG A 121 -7.61 -12.83 7.37
CA ARG A 121 -6.53 -12.37 6.48
C ARG A 121 -6.99 -12.31 5.02
N CYS A 122 -6.66 -11.21 4.35
CA CYS A 122 -6.78 -11.13 2.90
C CYS A 122 -5.78 -12.11 2.25
N VAL A 123 -6.28 -13.02 1.43
CA VAL A 123 -5.44 -14.00 0.69
C VAL A 123 -4.96 -13.48 -0.66
N CYS A 124 -5.28 -12.24 -1.02
CA CYS A 124 -4.88 -11.58 -2.26
C CYS A 124 -5.30 -12.33 -3.54
N CYS A 125 -6.46 -12.99 -3.51
CA CYS A 125 -7.04 -13.70 -4.66
C CYS A 125 -7.58 -12.78 -5.76
N LEU A 126 -7.69 -11.47 -5.50
CA LEU A 126 -8.24 -10.44 -6.39
C LEU A 126 -9.74 -10.57 -6.71
N TYR A 127 -10.47 -11.46 -6.08
CA TYR A 127 -11.90 -11.63 -6.29
C TYR A 127 -12.70 -10.35 -6.03
N CYS A 128 -12.33 -9.56 -5.01
CA CYS A 128 -12.94 -8.27 -4.74
C CYS A 128 -12.80 -7.29 -5.91
N PHE A 129 -11.68 -7.34 -6.61
CA PHE A 129 -11.46 -6.51 -7.80
C PHE A 129 -12.26 -7.00 -9.00
N GLU A 130 -12.25 -8.30 -9.27
CA GLU A 130 -13.07 -8.92 -10.31
C GLU A 130 -14.56 -8.60 -10.11
N SER A 131 -15.06 -8.75 -8.88
CA SER A 131 -16.43 -8.40 -8.50
C SER A 131 -16.76 -6.93 -8.78
N MET A 132 -15.84 -6.02 -8.46
CA MET A 132 -15.99 -4.59 -8.74
C MET A 132 -16.06 -4.30 -10.25
N MET A 133 -15.18 -4.91 -11.05
CA MET A 133 -15.13 -4.72 -12.49
C MET A 133 -16.37 -5.25 -13.21
N ASN A 134 -16.96 -6.31 -12.70
CA ASN A 134 -18.19 -6.91 -13.24
C ASN A 134 -19.48 -6.25 -12.72
N GLY A 135 -19.40 -5.13 -11.99
CA GLY A 135 -20.55 -4.45 -11.40
C GLY A 135 -21.27 -5.24 -10.30
N ALA A 136 -20.70 -6.36 -9.87
CA ALA A 136 -21.26 -7.21 -8.83
C ALA A 136 -20.68 -6.80 -7.46
N TYR A 137 -21.30 -5.84 -6.79
CA TYR A 137 -20.92 -5.41 -5.42
C TYR A 137 -21.22 -6.45 -4.33
N LYS A 138 -21.29 -7.71 -4.69
CA LYS A 138 -21.53 -8.78 -3.73
C LYS A 138 -20.20 -9.22 -3.09
N TYR A 139 -19.79 -8.48 -2.08
CA TYR A 139 -18.80 -8.99 -1.13
C TYR A 139 -19.47 -10.07 -0.28
N THR A 140 -19.43 -11.30 -0.74
CA THR A 140 -19.91 -12.44 0.05
C THR A 140 -18.92 -12.68 1.17
N HIS A 141 -19.23 -12.13 2.34
CA HIS A 141 -18.62 -12.57 3.57
C HIS A 141 -19.19 -13.95 3.93
N GLY A 142 -18.44 -15.02 3.63
CA GLY A 142 -18.68 -16.32 4.20
C GLY A 142 -18.14 -16.39 5.63
#